data_0612f9430c16c9d8a4921e30dcf52f27
#
_entry.id   0612f9430c16c9d8a4921e30dcf52f27
#
_cell.length_a   1.000
_cell.length_b   1.000
_cell.length_c   1.000
_cell.angle_alpha   90.00
_cell.angle_beta   90.00
_cell.angle_gamma   90.00
#
_symmetry.space_group_name_H-M   'P 1'
#
loop_
_entity.id
_entity.type
_entity.pdbx_description
1 polymer ?
#
loop_
_entity_poly.entity_id
_entity_poly.type
_entity_poly.pdbx_seq_one_letter_code
_entity_poly.pdbx_strand_id
1 'polypeptide(L)'
;MRRAQERVHQARPYAEQIRALVSRLANASGDDLGEDVALLKERPVHTIGMILLTPDRGLCGALPSNINRKAVSTAQEQLNRLTQQGEHPGLDYVAVGRKGRDFIVRSQQHLIAEFVNYGDRPTLEDARAIAQVAVDSFLKGEVDVVYLVYSKFVNTVTQQPTEMRLLPVEPPGDEEDGRKALEYIYEPNARSIFESLLPRYVDVLVYQALLETIASFYSAQMVAMKNATDSANELIDDLTLAYNKARQASITTQILEVVSGAQGLET
;
A
#
# COMPACT_ATOMS: atom_id res chain seq x y z
N MET A 1 -2.52 -12.14 11.06
CA MET A 1 -1.27 -11.38 11.11
C MET A 1 -0.06 -12.28 10.84
N ARG A 2 0.35 -13.19 11.73
CA ARG A 2 1.54 -14.06 11.56
C ARG A 2 1.64 -14.71 10.15
N ARG A 3 0.56 -15.30 9.66
CA ARG A 3 0.52 -15.88 8.31
C ARG A 3 0.72 -14.88 7.17
N ALA A 4 0.30 -13.61 7.35
CA ALA A 4 0.53 -12.59 6.34
C ALA A 4 2.01 -12.15 6.32
N GLN A 5 2.63 -12.01 7.48
CA GLN A 5 4.06 -11.73 7.60
C GLN A 5 4.92 -12.87 7.02
N GLU A 6 4.58 -14.11 7.34
CA GLU A 6 5.27 -15.29 6.81
C GLU A 6 5.24 -15.31 5.26
N ARG A 7 4.12 -14.94 4.64
CA ARG A 7 4.00 -14.86 3.18
C ARG A 7 4.87 -13.76 2.56
N VAL A 8 4.92 -12.57 3.18
CA VAL A 8 5.82 -11.50 2.74
C VAL A 8 7.26 -12.01 2.74
N HIS A 9 7.69 -12.65 3.83
CA HIS A 9 9.05 -13.21 3.94
C HIS A 9 9.32 -14.32 2.93
N GLN A 10 8.33 -15.18 2.64
CA GLN A 10 8.48 -16.25 1.65
C GLN A 10 8.51 -15.73 0.20
N ALA A 11 7.82 -14.63 -0.09
CA ALA A 11 7.79 -14.05 -1.44
C ALA A 11 9.05 -13.22 -1.76
N ARG A 12 9.70 -12.61 -0.77
CA ARG A 12 10.89 -11.76 -0.96
C ARG A 12 12.03 -12.43 -1.74
N PRO A 13 12.48 -13.66 -1.41
CA PRO A 13 13.58 -14.28 -2.14
C PRO A 13 13.29 -14.46 -3.63
N TYR A 14 12.05 -14.78 -3.98
CA TYR A 14 11.64 -14.92 -5.38
C TYR A 14 11.67 -13.57 -6.12
N ALA A 15 11.18 -12.52 -5.49
CA ALA A 15 11.21 -11.17 -6.06
C ALA A 15 12.66 -10.66 -6.22
N GLU A 16 13.54 -10.94 -5.25
CA GLU A 16 14.97 -10.61 -5.30
C GLU A 16 15.69 -11.36 -6.43
N GLN A 17 15.39 -12.65 -6.61
CA GLN A 17 15.97 -13.45 -7.70
C GLN A 17 15.54 -12.95 -9.08
N ILE A 18 14.24 -12.67 -9.28
CA ILE A 18 13.78 -12.09 -10.55
C ILE A 18 14.40 -10.72 -10.79
N ARG A 19 14.48 -9.86 -9.77
CA ARG A 19 15.14 -8.56 -9.86
C ARG A 19 16.61 -8.71 -10.28
N ALA A 20 17.35 -9.63 -9.67
CA ALA A 20 18.73 -9.90 -10.03
C ALA A 20 18.87 -10.44 -11.47
N LEU A 21 17.94 -11.27 -11.94
CA LEU A 21 17.92 -11.75 -13.31
C LEU A 21 17.67 -10.62 -14.31
N VAL A 22 16.70 -9.73 -14.02
CA VAL A 22 16.38 -8.57 -14.85
C VAL A 22 17.59 -7.64 -14.95
N SER A 23 18.27 -7.33 -13.83
CA SER A 23 19.50 -6.54 -13.81
C SER A 23 20.60 -7.15 -14.66
N ARG A 24 20.86 -8.45 -14.50
CA ARG A 24 21.91 -9.15 -15.28
C ARG A 24 21.60 -9.20 -16.77
N LEU A 25 20.35 -9.45 -17.13
CA LEU A 25 19.93 -9.45 -18.54
C LEU A 25 20.06 -8.06 -19.16
N ALA A 26 19.70 -7.00 -18.42
CA ALA A 26 19.87 -5.62 -18.88
C ALA A 26 21.34 -5.32 -19.19
N ASN A 27 22.24 -5.67 -18.26
CA ASN A 27 23.68 -5.46 -18.43
C ASN A 27 24.30 -6.32 -19.55
N ALA A 28 23.80 -7.54 -19.75
CA ALA A 28 24.30 -8.43 -20.81
C ALA A 28 23.86 -8.02 -22.21
N SER A 29 22.80 -7.23 -22.33
CA SER A 29 22.21 -6.89 -23.63
C SER A 29 22.59 -5.50 -24.15
N GLY A 30 23.32 -4.69 -23.36
CA GLY A 30 23.84 -3.37 -23.76
C GLY A 30 22.78 -2.27 -23.91
N ASP A 31 23.20 -1.09 -24.36
CA ASP A 31 22.35 0.11 -24.46
C ASP A 31 21.19 0.02 -25.48
N ASP A 32 21.27 -0.92 -26.42
CA ASP A 32 20.26 -1.07 -27.49
C ASP A 32 18.92 -1.66 -27.03
N LEU A 33 18.84 -2.19 -25.82
CA LEU A 33 17.59 -2.82 -25.30
C LEU A 33 16.45 -1.84 -25.08
N GLY A 34 16.76 -0.61 -24.64
CA GLY A 34 15.75 0.36 -24.22
C GLY A 34 14.83 0.83 -25.35
N GLU A 35 15.32 0.85 -26.59
CA GLU A 35 14.53 1.30 -27.76
C GLU A 35 13.59 0.22 -28.30
N ASP A 36 13.95 -1.04 -28.16
CA ASP A 36 13.30 -2.16 -28.82
C ASP A 36 12.30 -2.91 -27.92
N VAL A 37 12.46 -2.85 -26.59
CA VAL A 37 11.58 -3.55 -25.65
C VAL A 37 10.50 -2.58 -25.12
N ALA A 38 9.27 -2.82 -25.52
CA ALA A 38 8.16 -1.90 -25.29
C ALA A 38 7.96 -1.48 -23.82
N LEU A 39 8.22 -2.37 -22.84
CA LEU A 39 8.06 -2.09 -21.42
C LEU A 39 9.22 -1.31 -20.77
N LEU A 40 10.32 -1.11 -21.49
CA LEU A 40 11.47 -0.28 -21.06
C LEU A 40 11.44 1.10 -21.71
N LYS A 41 10.68 1.24 -22.79
CA LYS A 41 10.74 2.43 -23.64
C LYS A 41 10.26 3.67 -22.87
N GLU A 42 11.17 4.60 -22.68
CA GLU A 42 10.84 5.94 -22.19
C GLU A 42 10.25 6.79 -23.31
N ARG A 43 9.23 7.56 -22.98
CA ARG A 43 8.56 8.47 -23.90
C ARG A 43 8.12 9.75 -23.17
N PRO A 44 7.83 10.85 -23.90
CA PRO A 44 7.24 12.05 -23.30
C PRO A 44 5.97 11.68 -22.50
N VAL A 45 5.83 12.26 -21.31
CA VAL A 45 4.77 11.87 -20.38
C VAL A 45 3.55 12.77 -20.57
N HIS A 46 2.56 12.26 -21.27
CA HIS A 46 1.25 12.92 -21.45
C HIS A 46 0.21 12.45 -20.43
N THR A 47 0.34 11.23 -19.91
CA THR A 47 -0.58 10.69 -18.91
C THR A 47 0.18 9.84 -17.90
N ILE A 48 -0.06 10.11 -16.62
CA ILE A 48 0.47 9.36 -15.48
C ILE A 48 -0.57 8.34 -15.03
N GLY A 49 -0.24 7.06 -15.05
CA GLY A 49 -1.03 6.01 -14.41
C GLY A 49 -0.61 5.82 -12.95
N MET A 50 -1.57 5.66 -12.04
CA MET A 50 -1.30 5.41 -10.64
C MET A 50 -2.11 4.23 -10.11
N ILE A 51 -1.44 3.16 -9.71
CA ILE A 51 -2.04 2.02 -9.03
C ILE A 51 -2.01 2.29 -7.53
N LEU A 52 -3.17 2.39 -6.90
CA LEU A 52 -3.31 2.68 -5.49
C LEU A 52 -3.75 1.43 -4.72
N LEU A 53 -2.81 0.81 -3.99
CA LEU A 53 -3.09 -0.37 -3.18
C LEU A 53 -3.49 0.02 -1.75
N THR A 54 -4.75 -0.23 -1.42
CA THR A 54 -5.31 0.04 -0.09
C THR A 54 -6.10 -1.16 0.44
N PRO A 55 -6.36 -1.24 1.76
CA PRO A 55 -7.21 -2.29 2.28
C PRO A 55 -8.69 -2.06 1.90
N ASP A 56 -9.46 -3.16 1.86
CA ASP A 56 -10.93 -3.11 1.74
C ASP A 56 -11.60 -2.68 3.04
N ARG A 57 -11.01 -3.03 4.18
CA ARG A 57 -11.59 -2.85 5.51
C ARG A 57 -10.94 -1.70 6.26
N GLY A 58 -11.66 -1.18 7.25
CA GLY A 58 -11.17 -0.18 8.21
C GLY A 58 -10.62 -0.81 9.49
N LEU A 59 -10.66 -0.03 10.56
CA LEU A 59 -10.17 -0.38 11.90
C LEU A 59 -8.66 -0.68 11.93
N CYS A 60 -7.92 -0.03 11.05
CA CYS A 60 -6.46 -0.13 10.92
C CYS A 60 -5.77 1.23 11.09
N GLY A 61 -6.34 2.09 11.94
CA GLY A 61 -5.81 3.42 12.23
C GLY A 61 -5.72 4.31 10.99
N ALA A 62 -4.62 5.01 10.85
CA ALA A 62 -4.39 5.97 9.78
C ALA A 62 -3.83 5.34 8.48
N LEU A 63 -3.69 4.00 8.40
CA LEU A 63 -3.04 3.33 7.29
C LEU A 63 -3.61 3.73 5.91
N PRO A 64 -4.95 3.67 5.65
CA PRO A 64 -5.48 4.06 4.34
C PRO A 64 -5.26 5.54 4.03
N SER A 65 -5.41 6.41 5.02
CA SER A 65 -5.20 7.85 4.87
C SER A 65 -3.76 8.19 4.55
N ASN A 66 -2.80 7.47 5.13
CA ASN A 66 -1.39 7.66 4.85
C ASN A 66 -1.01 7.21 3.44
N ILE A 67 -1.57 6.08 2.96
CA ILE A 67 -1.37 5.62 1.58
C ILE A 67 -1.97 6.63 0.60
N ASN A 68 -3.21 7.09 0.83
CA ASN A 68 -3.86 8.09 -0.02
C ASN A 68 -3.08 9.41 -0.06
N ARG A 69 -2.57 9.87 1.10
CA ARG A 69 -1.72 11.07 1.17
C ARG A 69 -0.44 10.91 0.37
N LYS A 70 0.20 9.73 0.45
CA LYS A 70 1.39 9.43 -0.35
C LYS A 70 1.07 9.47 -1.85
N ALA A 71 -0.05 8.89 -2.28
CA ALA A 71 -0.48 8.96 -3.67
C ALA A 71 -0.68 10.41 -4.16
N VAL A 72 -1.32 11.25 -3.35
CA VAL A 72 -1.48 12.68 -3.67
C VAL A 72 -0.15 13.40 -3.75
N SER A 73 0.75 13.16 -2.78
CA SER A 73 2.09 13.75 -2.78
C SER A 73 2.88 13.34 -4.02
N THR A 74 2.90 12.05 -4.34
CA THR A 74 3.56 11.54 -5.54
C THR A 74 2.97 12.14 -6.82
N ALA A 75 1.63 12.19 -6.94
CA ALA A 75 0.98 12.82 -8.07
C ALA A 75 1.39 14.29 -8.22
N GLN A 76 1.35 15.07 -7.14
CA GLN A 76 1.73 16.49 -7.16
C GLN A 76 3.21 16.68 -7.50
N GLU A 77 4.10 15.87 -6.96
CA GLU A 77 5.54 15.92 -7.26
C GLU A 77 5.80 15.68 -8.75
N GLN A 78 5.18 14.64 -9.32
CA GLN A 78 5.34 14.32 -10.74
C GLN A 78 4.70 15.37 -11.64
N LEU A 79 3.48 15.83 -11.33
CA LEU A 79 2.81 16.90 -12.08
C LEU A 79 3.62 18.20 -12.06
N ASN A 80 4.16 18.60 -10.90
CA ASN A 80 4.97 19.81 -10.78
C ASN A 80 6.26 19.69 -11.59
N ARG A 81 6.94 18.53 -11.54
CA ARG A 81 8.15 18.27 -12.31
C ARG A 81 7.91 18.40 -13.82
N LEU A 82 6.84 17.78 -14.32
CA LEU A 82 6.50 17.79 -15.74
C LEU A 82 5.98 19.18 -16.20
N THR A 83 5.21 19.87 -15.36
CA THR A 83 4.75 21.24 -15.65
C THR A 83 5.92 22.22 -15.78
N GLN A 84 6.97 22.06 -14.98
CA GLN A 84 8.21 22.86 -15.13
C GLN A 84 8.94 22.59 -16.44
N GLN A 85 8.71 21.43 -17.06
CA GLN A 85 9.22 21.06 -18.38
C GLN A 85 8.29 21.52 -19.52
N GLY A 86 7.16 22.16 -19.21
CA GLY A 86 6.17 22.64 -20.16
C GLY A 86 5.11 21.61 -20.55
N GLU A 87 5.04 20.49 -19.86
CA GLU A 87 4.05 19.43 -20.07
C GLU A 87 2.90 19.56 -19.06
N HIS A 88 1.68 19.17 -19.47
CA HIS A 88 0.49 19.14 -18.61
C HIS A 88 -0.14 17.76 -18.64
N PRO A 89 0.45 16.78 -17.94
CA PRO A 89 0.00 15.40 -18.03
C PRO A 89 -1.36 15.19 -17.36
N GLY A 90 -2.14 14.27 -17.94
CA GLY A 90 -3.31 13.68 -17.30
C GLY A 90 -2.91 12.77 -16.15
N LEU A 91 -3.88 12.43 -15.29
CA LEU A 91 -3.67 11.52 -14.16
C LEU A 91 -4.81 10.50 -14.10
N ASP A 92 -4.46 9.25 -14.26
CA ASP A 92 -5.35 8.11 -14.32
C ASP A 92 -5.08 7.14 -13.17
N TYR A 93 -6.15 6.64 -12.54
CA TYR A 93 -6.02 5.77 -11.38
C TYR A 93 -6.54 4.35 -11.64
N VAL A 94 -5.84 3.38 -11.06
CA VAL A 94 -6.32 2.03 -10.83
C VAL A 94 -6.45 1.83 -9.32
N ALA A 95 -7.66 1.61 -8.84
CA ALA A 95 -7.93 1.42 -7.42
C ALA A 95 -7.88 -0.07 -7.06
N VAL A 96 -7.06 -0.42 -6.09
CA VAL A 96 -7.07 -1.75 -5.47
C VAL A 96 -7.45 -1.59 -4.01
N GLY A 97 -8.60 -2.14 -3.64
CA GLY A 97 -9.22 -1.99 -2.33
C GLY A 97 -10.20 -0.83 -2.23
N ARG A 98 -11.25 -1.04 -1.44
CA ARG A 98 -12.37 -0.09 -1.30
C ARG A 98 -11.95 1.28 -0.78
N LYS A 99 -10.99 1.32 0.15
CA LYS A 99 -10.59 2.60 0.78
C LYS A 99 -9.93 3.56 -0.22
N GLY A 100 -9.15 3.04 -1.17
CA GLY A 100 -8.57 3.81 -2.27
C GLY A 100 -9.62 4.20 -3.30
N ARG A 101 -10.46 3.25 -3.71
CA ARG A 101 -11.57 3.52 -4.63
C ARG A 101 -12.45 4.67 -4.13
N ASP A 102 -12.93 4.57 -2.88
CA ASP A 102 -13.81 5.57 -2.29
C ASP A 102 -13.13 6.94 -2.17
N PHE A 103 -11.82 6.96 -2.01
CA PHE A 103 -11.01 8.19 -2.01
C PHE A 103 -10.96 8.80 -3.42
N ILE A 104 -10.61 8.03 -4.45
CA ILE A 104 -10.49 8.48 -5.84
C ILE A 104 -11.83 9.03 -6.34
N VAL A 105 -12.92 8.29 -6.11
CA VAL A 105 -14.28 8.71 -6.51
C VAL A 105 -14.69 10.01 -5.83
N ARG A 106 -14.45 10.15 -4.52
CA ARG A 106 -14.75 11.40 -3.78
C ARG A 106 -13.91 12.58 -4.24
N SER A 107 -12.68 12.33 -4.67
CA SER A 107 -11.78 13.35 -5.20
C SER A 107 -12.05 13.67 -6.68
N GLN A 108 -13.07 13.06 -7.29
CA GLN A 108 -13.44 13.24 -8.71
C GLN A 108 -12.28 13.02 -9.68
N GLN A 109 -11.36 12.09 -9.32
CA GLN A 109 -10.26 11.71 -10.19
C GLN A 109 -10.69 10.63 -11.17
N HIS A 110 -10.01 10.56 -12.32
CA HIS A 110 -10.33 9.57 -13.34
C HIS A 110 -9.90 8.17 -12.87
N LEU A 111 -10.86 7.24 -12.85
CA LEU A 111 -10.68 5.85 -12.43
C LEU A 111 -10.82 4.93 -13.64
N ILE A 112 -9.73 4.30 -14.06
CA ILE A 112 -9.71 3.37 -15.20
C ILE A 112 -10.30 2.02 -14.80
N ALA A 113 -9.85 1.48 -13.65
CA ALA A 113 -10.26 0.17 -13.17
C ALA A 113 -10.28 0.10 -11.65
N GLU A 114 -11.13 -0.80 -11.13
CA GLU A 114 -11.18 -1.08 -9.71
C GLU A 114 -11.11 -2.58 -9.42
N PHE A 115 -10.34 -2.92 -8.39
CA PHE A 115 -10.21 -4.27 -7.87
C PHE A 115 -10.56 -4.24 -6.38
N VAL A 116 -11.71 -4.78 -6.03
CA VAL A 116 -12.20 -4.81 -4.64
C VAL A 116 -12.49 -6.25 -4.23
N ASN A 117 -12.48 -6.49 -2.91
CA ASN A 117 -12.74 -7.82 -2.36
C ASN A 117 -11.69 -8.89 -2.75
N TYR A 118 -10.44 -8.51 -2.97
CA TYR A 118 -9.37 -9.48 -3.24
C TYR A 118 -8.99 -10.35 -2.02
N GLY A 119 -9.68 -10.12 -0.87
CA GLY A 119 -9.60 -10.96 0.31
C GLY A 119 -8.29 -10.83 1.09
N ASP A 120 -8.12 -11.75 2.04
CA ASP A 120 -6.96 -11.78 2.94
C ASP A 120 -5.80 -12.62 2.36
N ARG A 121 -5.99 -13.20 1.19
CA ARG A 121 -5.06 -14.13 0.54
C ARG A 121 -5.01 -13.89 -0.96
N PRO A 122 -4.41 -12.78 -1.39
CA PRO A 122 -4.25 -12.54 -2.82
C PRO A 122 -3.38 -13.64 -3.43
N THR A 123 -3.71 -14.00 -4.64
CA THR A 123 -2.96 -14.93 -5.47
C THR A 123 -2.09 -14.17 -6.46
N LEU A 124 -1.17 -14.86 -7.11
CA LEU A 124 -0.41 -14.28 -8.22
C LEU A 124 -1.34 -13.91 -9.41
N GLU A 125 -2.45 -14.61 -9.56
CA GLU A 125 -3.46 -14.32 -10.59
C GLU A 125 -4.17 -13.00 -10.33
N ASP A 126 -4.48 -12.69 -9.06
CA ASP A 126 -5.04 -11.38 -8.69
C ASP A 126 -4.04 -10.24 -9.02
N ALA A 127 -2.77 -10.44 -8.69
CA ALA A 127 -1.72 -9.48 -9.02
C ALA A 127 -1.54 -9.30 -10.53
N ARG A 128 -1.59 -10.41 -11.29
CA ARG A 128 -1.51 -10.39 -12.73
C ARG A 128 -2.67 -9.62 -13.36
N ALA A 129 -3.89 -9.79 -12.88
CA ALA A 129 -5.05 -9.05 -13.38
C ALA A 129 -4.88 -7.53 -13.19
N ILE A 130 -4.31 -7.10 -12.05
CA ILE A 130 -4.01 -5.70 -11.78
C ILE A 130 -2.86 -5.20 -12.68
N ALA A 131 -1.77 -5.96 -12.76
CA ALA A 131 -0.62 -5.63 -13.57
C ALA A 131 -0.96 -5.53 -15.06
N GLN A 132 -1.82 -6.44 -15.56
CA GLN A 132 -2.26 -6.47 -16.95
C GLN A 132 -2.95 -5.18 -17.37
N VAL A 133 -3.83 -4.60 -16.53
CA VAL A 133 -4.47 -3.31 -16.82
C VAL A 133 -3.42 -2.22 -17.05
N ALA A 134 -2.41 -2.15 -16.19
CA ALA A 134 -1.34 -1.15 -16.33
C ALA A 134 -0.47 -1.39 -17.56
N VAL A 135 -0.10 -2.65 -17.81
CA VAL A 135 0.70 -3.05 -18.97
C VAL A 135 -0.04 -2.77 -20.27
N ASP A 136 -1.33 -3.12 -20.33
CA ASP A 136 -2.15 -2.90 -21.54
C ASP A 136 -2.32 -1.41 -21.84
N SER A 137 -2.65 -0.59 -20.82
CA SER A 137 -2.78 0.86 -20.98
C SER A 137 -1.45 1.51 -21.38
N PHE A 138 -0.32 1.02 -20.83
CA PHE A 138 1.01 1.48 -21.22
C PHE A 138 1.36 1.11 -22.66
N LEU A 139 1.12 -0.13 -23.08
CA LEU A 139 1.41 -0.60 -24.46
C LEU A 139 0.52 0.09 -25.51
N LYS A 140 -0.74 0.41 -25.16
CA LYS A 140 -1.64 1.18 -26.03
C LYS A 140 -1.30 2.68 -26.11
N GLY A 141 -0.43 3.18 -25.24
CA GLY A 141 -0.11 4.60 -25.16
C GLY A 141 -1.17 5.45 -24.46
N GLU A 142 -2.05 4.84 -23.70
CA GLU A 142 -3.04 5.54 -22.88
C GLU A 142 -2.38 6.17 -21.65
N VAL A 143 -1.37 5.50 -21.09
CA VAL A 143 -0.52 6.02 -20.00
C VAL A 143 0.96 5.86 -20.39
N ASP A 144 1.79 6.83 -20.01
CA ASP A 144 3.22 6.89 -20.38
C ASP A 144 4.16 6.53 -19.23
N VAL A 145 3.69 6.63 -18.02
CA VAL A 145 4.41 6.20 -16.82
C VAL A 145 3.40 5.64 -15.83
N VAL A 146 3.76 4.58 -15.12
CA VAL A 146 2.89 3.98 -14.09
C VAL A 146 3.63 3.93 -12.76
N TYR A 147 3.00 4.51 -11.74
CA TYR A 147 3.45 4.42 -10.35
C TYR A 147 2.55 3.49 -9.55
N LEU A 148 3.17 2.71 -8.68
CA LEU A 148 2.51 1.85 -7.72
C LEU A 148 2.68 2.44 -6.32
N VAL A 149 1.56 2.77 -5.65
CA VAL A 149 1.55 3.31 -4.28
C VAL A 149 0.93 2.30 -3.34
N TYR A 150 1.68 1.93 -2.32
CA TYR A 150 1.31 0.86 -1.39
C TYR A 150 1.90 1.11 0.00
N SER A 151 1.60 0.22 0.95
CA SER A 151 2.22 0.25 2.27
C SER A 151 3.27 -0.85 2.41
N LYS A 152 4.55 -0.45 2.46
CA LYS A 152 5.66 -1.36 2.74
C LYS A 152 5.61 -1.82 4.20
N PHE A 153 5.66 -3.12 4.39
CA PHE A 153 5.72 -3.71 5.72
C PHE A 153 7.16 -3.71 6.23
N VAL A 154 7.46 -2.88 7.22
CA VAL A 154 8.76 -2.83 7.89
C VAL A 154 8.74 -3.75 9.11
N ASN A 155 7.81 -3.51 10.03
CA ASN A 155 7.56 -4.33 11.22
C ASN A 155 6.13 -4.12 11.73
N THR A 156 5.78 -4.77 12.84
CA THR A 156 4.43 -4.72 13.41
C THR A 156 3.96 -3.30 13.78
N VAL A 157 4.88 -2.43 14.17
CA VAL A 157 4.58 -1.05 14.61
C VAL A 157 4.68 -0.07 13.44
N THR A 158 5.61 -0.32 12.52
CA THR A 158 5.95 0.62 11.44
C THR A 158 5.50 0.07 10.10
N GLN A 159 4.60 0.78 9.45
CA GLN A 159 4.18 0.57 8.07
C GLN A 159 4.48 1.85 7.30
N GLN A 160 5.21 1.74 6.21
CA GLN A 160 5.70 2.89 5.45
C GLN A 160 4.94 3.00 4.12
N PRO A 161 4.16 4.08 3.91
CA PRO A 161 3.62 4.39 2.60
C PRO A 161 4.76 4.63 1.61
N THR A 162 4.76 3.88 0.53
CA THR A 162 5.86 3.86 -0.44
C THR A 162 5.29 3.96 -1.84
N GLU A 163 6.00 4.66 -2.71
CA GLU A 163 5.78 4.65 -4.15
C GLU A 163 6.89 3.88 -4.84
N MET A 164 6.57 3.33 -5.98
CA MET A 164 7.51 2.66 -6.87
C MET A 164 7.09 2.91 -8.32
N ARG A 165 8.02 3.32 -9.17
CA ARG A 165 7.79 3.34 -10.63
C ARG A 165 7.68 1.89 -11.11
N LEU A 166 6.57 1.57 -11.74
CA LEU A 166 6.29 0.23 -12.24
C LEU A 166 6.59 0.12 -13.73
N LEU A 167 6.20 1.15 -14.49
CA LEU A 167 6.43 1.25 -15.94
C LEU A 167 6.82 2.69 -16.31
N PRO A 168 7.69 2.87 -17.32
CA PRO A 168 8.58 1.84 -17.87
C PRO A 168 9.42 1.20 -16.78
N VAL A 169 9.76 -0.09 -16.97
CA VAL A 169 10.57 -0.82 -15.99
C VAL A 169 11.98 -0.23 -15.97
N GLU A 170 12.42 0.19 -14.79
CA GLU A 170 13.82 0.54 -14.57
C GLU A 170 14.57 -0.74 -14.18
N PRO A 171 15.51 -1.23 -15.01
CA PRO A 171 16.37 -2.32 -14.57
C PRO A 171 17.08 -1.89 -13.28
N PRO A 172 17.03 -2.69 -12.23
CA PRO A 172 17.76 -2.35 -11.01
C PRO A 172 19.24 -2.23 -11.35
N GLY A 173 19.88 -1.11 -10.99
CA GLY A 173 21.32 -0.91 -11.14
C GLY A 173 22.08 -2.01 -10.42
N ASP A 174 23.37 -2.19 -10.77
CA ASP A 174 24.26 -3.09 -10.06
C ASP A 174 24.35 -2.66 -8.59
N GLU A 175 23.49 -3.23 -7.74
CA GLU A 175 23.91 -3.38 -6.35
C GLU A 175 25.07 -4.37 -6.43
N GLU A 176 26.25 -3.90 -6.05
CA GLU A 176 27.48 -4.68 -5.92
C GLU A 176 27.25 -5.92 -5.04
N ASP A 177 26.55 -6.90 -5.56
CA ASP A 177 26.56 -8.23 -5.01
C ASP A 177 27.90 -8.83 -5.52
N GLY A 178 28.93 -8.77 -4.71
CA GLY A 178 30.29 -9.22 -5.02
C GLY A 178 30.42 -10.72 -5.36
N ARG A 179 29.33 -11.28 -5.86
CA ARG A 179 29.28 -12.60 -6.49
C ARG A 179 29.79 -12.47 -7.90
N LYS A 180 30.95 -13.09 -8.16
CA LYS A 180 31.53 -13.26 -9.49
C LYS A 180 30.42 -13.41 -10.53
N ALA A 181 30.45 -12.55 -11.55
CA ALA A 181 29.58 -12.64 -12.70
C ALA A 181 29.67 -14.06 -13.27
N LEU A 182 28.65 -14.87 -13.01
CA LEU A 182 28.50 -16.14 -13.71
C LEU A 182 28.12 -15.75 -15.14
N GLU A 183 28.97 -16.12 -16.11
CA GLU A 183 28.63 -15.98 -17.52
C GLU A 183 27.50 -16.97 -17.84
N TYR A 184 26.31 -16.45 -18.10
CA TYR A 184 25.18 -17.24 -18.55
C TYR A 184 25.16 -17.32 -20.06
N ILE A 185 24.90 -18.51 -20.59
CA ILE A 185 24.58 -18.71 -21.99
C ILE A 185 23.06 -18.53 -22.14
N TYR A 186 22.66 -17.51 -22.89
CA TYR A 186 21.24 -17.21 -23.11
C TYR A 186 20.74 -17.89 -24.39
N GLU A 187 19.76 -18.80 -24.24
CA GLU A 187 19.12 -19.50 -25.36
C GLU A 187 17.64 -19.12 -25.44
N PRO A 188 17.11 -18.67 -26.59
CA PRO A 188 17.80 -18.49 -27.89
C PRO A 188 18.64 -17.20 -27.95
N ASN A 189 18.29 -16.15 -27.20
CA ASN A 189 19.05 -14.91 -27.02
C ASN A 189 18.55 -14.13 -25.81
N ALA A 190 19.37 -13.23 -25.26
CA ALA A 190 19.07 -12.46 -24.07
C ALA A 190 17.79 -11.60 -24.24
N ARG A 191 17.58 -11.01 -25.41
CA ARG A 191 16.41 -10.16 -25.72
C ARG A 191 15.08 -10.92 -25.61
N SER A 192 14.97 -12.10 -26.23
CA SER A 192 13.75 -12.91 -26.21
C SER A 192 13.39 -13.35 -24.79
N ILE A 193 14.40 -13.70 -23.98
CA ILE A 193 14.22 -14.02 -22.57
C ILE A 193 13.73 -12.78 -21.80
N PHE A 194 14.32 -11.62 -22.06
CA PHE A 194 13.98 -10.36 -21.42
C PHE A 194 12.52 -9.95 -21.70
N GLU A 195 12.10 -9.98 -22.98
CA GLU A 195 10.74 -9.70 -23.41
C GLU A 195 9.70 -10.61 -22.70
N SER A 196 10.05 -11.87 -22.49
CA SER A 196 9.17 -12.82 -21.80
C SER A 196 9.19 -12.68 -20.27
N LEU A 197 10.29 -12.18 -19.71
CA LEU A 197 10.50 -12.05 -18.26
C LEU A 197 9.90 -10.76 -17.69
N LEU A 198 9.94 -9.64 -18.43
CA LEU A 198 9.47 -8.34 -17.97
C LEU A 198 8.01 -8.33 -17.50
N PRO A 199 7.04 -8.89 -18.24
CA PRO A 199 5.67 -8.96 -17.75
C PRO A 199 5.56 -9.73 -16.43
N ARG A 200 6.31 -10.83 -16.31
CA ARG A 200 6.35 -11.62 -15.06
C ARG A 200 6.99 -10.84 -13.91
N TYR A 201 7.99 -10.03 -14.20
CA TYR A 201 8.61 -9.15 -13.21
C TYR A 201 7.61 -8.14 -12.67
N VAL A 202 6.82 -7.50 -13.56
CA VAL A 202 5.75 -6.58 -13.16
C VAL A 202 4.69 -7.29 -12.30
N ASP A 203 4.25 -8.49 -12.69
CA ASP A 203 3.32 -9.31 -11.90
C ASP A 203 3.84 -9.54 -10.47
N VAL A 204 5.13 -9.88 -10.35
CA VAL A 204 5.77 -10.17 -9.06
C VAL A 204 5.90 -8.92 -8.20
N LEU A 205 6.23 -7.76 -8.78
CA LEU A 205 6.28 -6.49 -8.05
C LEU A 205 4.90 -6.11 -7.48
N VAL A 206 3.84 -6.24 -8.28
CA VAL A 206 2.47 -5.99 -7.83
C VAL A 206 2.06 -7.01 -6.76
N TYR A 207 2.40 -8.28 -6.93
CA TYR A 207 2.11 -9.32 -5.94
C TYR A 207 2.79 -9.06 -4.61
N GLN A 208 4.08 -8.70 -4.63
CA GLN A 208 4.81 -8.33 -3.42
C GLN A 208 4.17 -7.13 -2.71
N ALA A 209 3.82 -6.09 -3.46
CA ALA A 209 3.16 -4.90 -2.90
C ALA A 209 1.78 -5.22 -2.28
N LEU A 210 1.01 -6.14 -2.89
CA LEU A 210 -0.25 -6.65 -2.31
C LEU A 210 0.00 -7.37 -0.98
N LEU A 211 0.97 -8.28 -0.92
CA LEU A 211 1.31 -9.00 0.30
C LEU A 211 1.77 -8.06 1.40
N GLU A 212 2.61 -7.08 1.08
CA GLU A 212 3.09 -6.07 2.02
C GLU A 212 1.97 -5.17 2.54
N THR A 213 1.03 -4.76 1.66
CA THR A 213 -0.15 -3.98 2.06
C THR A 213 -1.05 -4.76 3.02
N ILE A 214 -1.26 -6.05 2.78
CA ILE A 214 -2.06 -6.91 3.67
C ILE A 214 -1.36 -7.14 5.01
N ALA A 215 -0.06 -7.38 5.01
CA ALA A 215 0.70 -7.52 6.25
C ALA A 215 0.69 -6.22 7.07
N SER A 216 0.82 -5.07 6.39
CA SER A 216 0.69 -3.74 6.97
C SER A 216 -0.71 -3.52 7.55
N PHE A 217 -1.77 -3.91 6.83
CA PHE A 217 -3.14 -3.81 7.31
C PHE A 217 -3.36 -4.58 8.61
N TYR A 218 -2.99 -5.86 8.66
CA TYR A 218 -3.18 -6.67 9.88
C TYR A 218 -2.35 -6.17 11.06
N SER A 219 -1.17 -5.64 10.80
CA SER A 219 -0.31 -5.07 11.83
C SER A 219 -0.89 -3.77 12.38
N ALA A 220 -1.30 -2.86 11.52
CA ALA A 220 -1.97 -1.62 11.90
C ALA A 220 -3.30 -1.88 12.63
N GLN A 221 -4.07 -2.86 12.18
CA GLN A 221 -5.31 -3.28 12.85
C GLN A 221 -5.04 -3.79 14.27
N MET A 222 -4.01 -4.63 14.46
CA MET A 222 -3.67 -5.12 15.79
C MET A 222 -3.30 -3.98 16.75
N VAL A 223 -2.48 -3.03 16.29
CA VAL A 223 -2.09 -1.86 17.10
C VAL A 223 -3.31 -1.00 17.42
N ALA A 224 -4.16 -0.73 16.44
CA ALA A 224 -5.38 0.07 16.62
C ALA A 224 -6.35 -0.60 17.61
N MET A 225 -6.52 -1.91 17.54
CA MET A 225 -7.39 -2.64 18.47
C MET A 225 -6.81 -2.71 19.87
N LYS A 226 -5.49 -2.86 20.01
CA LYS A 226 -4.84 -2.78 21.31
C LYS A 226 -5.10 -1.41 21.96
N ASN A 227 -4.83 -0.32 21.26
CA ASN A 227 -5.05 1.03 21.77
C ASN A 227 -6.52 1.27 22.12
N ALA A 228 -7.47 0.76 21.31
CA ALA A 228 -8.89 0.86 21.61
C ALA A 228 -9.27 0.10 22.89
N THR A 229 -8.68 -1.07 23.13
CA THR A 229 -8.91 -1.85 24.36
C THR A 229 -8.35 -1.13 25.58
N ASP A 230 -7.14 -0.59 25.48
CA ASP A 230 -6.51 0.15 26.57
C ASP A 230 -7.36 1.39 26.94
N SER A 231 -7.79 2.18 25.95
CA SER A 231 -8.69 3.34 26.19
C SER A 231 -10.05 2.95 26.74
N ALA A 232 -10.60 1.80 26.34
CA ALA A 232 -11.86 1.31 26.91
C ALA A 232 -11.72 0.93 28.40
N ASN A 233 -10.61 0.32 28.79
CA ASN A 233 -10.33 0.00 30.18
C ASN A 233 -10.19 1.27 31.03
N GLU A 234 -9.45 2.27 30.59
CA GLU A 234 -9.34 3.58 31.25
C GLU A 234 -10.72 4.23 31.46
N LEU A 235 -11.58 4.21 30.44
CA LEU A 235 -12.93 4.75 30.53
C LEU A 235 -13.80 3.99 31.55
N ILE A 236 -13.65 2.65 31.62
CA ILE A 236 -14.36 1.83 32.64
C ILE A 236 -13.94 2.25 34.05
N ASP A 237 -12.65 2.44 34.26
CA ASP A 237 -12.12 2.86 35.58
C ASP A 237 -12.64 4.26 35.95
N ASP A 238 -12.61 5.22 35.03
CA ASP A 238 -13.13 6.57 35.23
C ASP A 238 -14.64 6.58 35.55
N LEU A 239 -15.43 5.82 34.78
CA LEU A 239 -16.86 5.70 34.99
C LEU A 239 -17.19 5.00 36.32
N THR A 240 -16.41 4.00 36.72
CA THR A 240 -16.55 3.32 38.00
C THR A 240 -16.29 4.27 39.17
N LEU A 241 -15.26 5.12 39.05
CA LEU A 241 -14.98 6.15 40.05
C LEU A 241 -16.11 7.18 40.14
N ALA A 242 -16.59 7.68 39.00
CA ALA A 242 -17.69 8.63 38.91
C ALA A 242 -18.98 8.04 39.50
N TYR A 243 -19.31 6.79 39.18
CA TYR A 243 -20.46 6.07 39.75
C TYR A 243 -20.37 5.95 41.27
N ASN A 244 -19.20 5.54 41.80
CA ASN A 244 -19.02 5.39 43.24
C ASN A 244 -19.15 6.72 43.98
N LYS A 245 -18.63 7.84 43.43
CA LYS A 245 -18.81 9.19 43.98
C LYS A 245 -20.28 9.61 43.99
N ALA A 246 -20.98 9.41 42.86
CA ALA A 246 -22.41 9.74 42.77
C ALA A 246 -23.25 8.90 43.77
N ARG A 247 -22.95 7.60 43.88
CA ARG A 247 -23.60 6.71 44.85
C ARG A 247 -23.39 7.17 46.27
N GLN A 248 -22.13 7.49 46.67
CA GLN A 248 -21.84 7.98 48.02
C GLN A 248 -22.55 9.30 48.29
N ALA A 249 -22.56 10.25 47.35
CA ALA A 249 -23.29 11.50 47.49
C ALA A 249 -24.80 11.26 47.69
N SER A 250 -25.41 10.37 46.89
CA SER A 250 -26.84 10.02 47.03
C SER A 250 -27.14 9.39 48.38
N ILE A 251 -26.33 8.45 48.87
CA ILE A 251 -26.49 7.83 50.18
C ILE A 251 -26.37 8.87 51.27
N THR A 252 -25.38 9.77 51.21
CA THR A 252 -25.19 10.84 52.19
C THR A 252 -26.40 11.77 52.23
N THR A 253 -26.94 12.17 51.07
CA THR A 253 -28.15 12.99 50.99
C THR A 253 -29.36 12.29 51.63
N GLN A 254 -29.58 11.01 51.33
CA GLN A 254 -30.64 10.20 51.92
C GLN A 254 -30.51 10.10 53.46
N ILE A 255 -29.30 9.88 53.96
CA ILE A 255 -29.06 9.85 55.42
C ILE A 255 -29.39 11.20 56.04
N LEU A 256 -28.97 12.30 55.42
CA LEU A 256 -29.25 13.65 55.92
C LEU A 256 -30.74 13.96 55.91
N GLU A 257 -31.49 13.55 54.91
CA GLU A 257 -32.93 13.69 54.80
C GLU A 257 -33.66 12.91 55.94
N VAL A 258 -33.25 11.67 56.21
CA VAL A 258 -33.80 10.85 57.29
C VAL A 258 -33.53 11.47 58.69
N VAL A 259 -32.26 11.87 58.89
CA VAL A 259 -31.87 12.50 60.19
C VAL A 259 -32.60 13.82 60.38
N SER A 260 -32.70 14.68 59.39
CA SER A 260 -33.41 15.95 59.46
C SER A 260 -34.92 15.76 59.69
N GLY A 261 -35.50 14.72 59.02
CA GLY A 261 -36.90 14.37 59.24
C GLY A 261 -37.18 13.86 60.66
N ALA A 262 -36.28 13.05 61.23
CA ALA A 262 -36.38 12.59 62.59
C ALA A 262 -36.31 13.74 63.65
N GLN A 263 -35.37 14.68 63.46
CA GLN A 263 -35.27 15.87 64.34
C GLN A 263 -36.49 16.77 64.24
N GLY A 264 -37.15 16.89 63.09
CA GLY A 264 -38.38 17.67 62.94
C GLY A 264 -39.62 17.03 63.59
N LEU A 265 -39.55 15.75 63.93
CA LEU A 265 -40.64 15.06 64.72
C LEU A 265 -40.45 15.11 66.20
N GLU A 266 -39.26 15.49 66.70
CA GLU A 266 -38.97 15.64 68.15
C GLU A 266 -39.24 17.05 68.66
N THR A 267 -39.60 18.00 67.82
CA THR A 267 -40.02 19.36 68.13
C THR A 267 -41.54 19.51 67.99
#